data_def41dfc4981489c376f6da0b4f3ec8d
#
_entry.id   def41dfc4981489c376f6da0b4f3ec8d
#
_cell.length_a   1.000
_cell.length_b   1.000
_cell.length_c   1.000
_cell.angle_alpha   90.00
_cell.angle_beta   90.00
_cell.angle_gamma   90.00
#
_symmetry.space_group_name_H-M   'P 1'
#
loop_
_entity.id
_entity.type
_entity.pdbx_description
1 polymer ?
#
loop_
_entity_poly.entity_id
_entity_poly.type
_entity_poly.pdbx_seq_one_letter_code
_entity_poly.pdbx_strand_id
1 'polypeptide(L)'
;PPAYVIFILATTEVHKIPITILSRCQRYDFRRISIDTIADRLKELTQKEQVQIEEKAVRYIAKVADGSMRDALSLLDQCIAFYFEQELTYDKVLDVLGAVDTGVFSRMLREILKGDAAAALGVLQDIVLQERELSQFVTDFAWYLRNLLLIKSADGVEDIIDVSSDNLVRLKEE
;
A
#
# COMPACT_ATOMS: atom_id res chain seq x y z
N PRO A 1 -37.16 -15.72 12.45
CA PRO A 1 -37.56 -14.91 11.30
C PRO A 1 -38.61 -15.67 10.48
N PRO A 2 -39.43 -14.99 9.72
CA PRO A 2 -40.33 -15.65 8.77
C PRO A 2 -39.55 -16.51 7.78
N ALA A 3 -40.17 -17.58 7.25
CA ALA A 3 -39.49 -18.54 6.36
C ALA A 3 -38.92 -17.93 5.04
N TYR A 4 -39.38 -16.75 4.67
CA TYR A 4 -38.93 -16.02 3.50
C TYR A 4 -37.86 -14.95 3.79
N VAL A 5 -37.36 -14.85 5.03
CA VAL A 5 -36.33 -13.86 5.43
C VAL A 5 -35.04 -14.57 5.76
N ILE A 6 -33.96 -14.16 5.11
CA ILE A 6 -32.60 -14.61 5.36
C ILE A 6 -31.77 -13.42 5.91
N PHE A 7 -31.08 -13.66 7.03
CA PHE A 7 -30.12 -12.68 7.57
C PHE A 7 -28.73 -13.07 7.15
N ILE A 8 -28.01 -12.12 6.56
CA ILE A 8 -26.57 -12.23 6.24
C ILE A 8 -25.83 -11.21 7.09
N LEU A 9 -24.99 -11.70 7.99
CA LEU A 9 -24.15 -10.88 8.87
C LEU A 9 -22.72 -10.94 8.36
N ALA A 10 -22.14 -9.79 8.03
CA ALA A 10 -20.75 -9.68 7.60
C ALA A 10 -19.98 -8.80 8.60
N THR A 11 -18.91 -9.32 9.18
CA THR A 11 -18.09 -8.61 10.17
C THR A 11 -16.69 -9.18 10.22
N THR A 12 -15.72 -8.35 10.53
CA THR A 12 -14.35 -8.74 10.88
C THR A 12 -14.23 -9.09 12.38
N GLU A 13 -15.23 -8.69 13.20
CA GLU A 13 -15.21 -8.81 14.66
C GLU A 13 -16.32 -9.76 15.15
N VAL A 14 -16.13 -11.04 14.90
CA VAL A 14 -17.11 -12.09 15.26
C VAL A 14 -17.44 -12.08 16.76
N HIS A 15 -16.47 -11.72 17.62
CA HIS A 15 -16.64 -11.66 19.08
C HIS A 15 -17.65 -10.60 19.55
N LYS A 16 -17.97 -9.61 18.72
CA LYS A 16 -19.01 -8.60 19.02
C LYS A 16 -20.42 -9.09 18.75
N ILE A 17 -20.60 -10.21 18.04
CA ILE A 17 -21.92 -10.79 17.79
C ILE A 17 -22.32 -11.66 19.00
N PRO A 18 -23.51 -11.43 19.59
CA PRO A 18 -23.99 -12.24 20.70
C PRO A 18 -24.02 -13.73 20.35
N ILE A 19 -23.60 -14.57 21.31
CA ILE A 19 -23.54 -16.03 21.13
C ILE A 19 -24.90 -16.63 20.77
N THR A 20 -25.98 -16.02 21.25
CA THR A 20 -27.36 -16.42 20.93
C THR A 20 -27.73 -16.27 19.45
N ILE A 21 -27.06 -15.36 18.75
CA ILE A 21 -27.20 -15.16 17.28
C ILE A 21 -26.27 -16.14 16.59
N LEU A 22 -24.98 -16.18 16.97
CA LEU A 22 -23.98 -17.06 16.38
C LEU A 22 -24.39 -18.53 16.37
N SER A 23 -25.02 -19.02 17.46
CA SER A 23 -25.47 -20.40 17.56
C SER A 23 -26.59 -20.80 16.59
N ARG A 24 -27.21 -19.83 15.91
CA ARG A 24 -28.27 -20.01 14.91
C ARG A 24 -27.86 -19.67 13.51
N CYS A 25 -26.59 -19.28 13.29
CA CYS A 25 -26.04 -18.91 12.00
C CYS A 25 -25.07 -19.98 11.50
N GLN A 26 -25.04 -20.17 10.18
CA GLN A 26 -23.91 -20.84 9.55
C GLN A 26 -22.76 -19.83 9.46
N ARG A 27 -21.57 -20.26 9.88
CA ARG A 27 -20.37 -19.42 9.86
C ARG A 27 -19.49 -19.78 8.67
N TYR A 28 -19.05 -18.75 7.95
CA TYR A 28 -18.10 -18.83 6.86
C TYR A 28 -16.93 -17.91 7.16
N ASP A 29 -15.73 -18.47 7.29
CA ASP A 29 -14.52 -17.72 7.55
C ASP A 29 -13.80 -17.43 6.21
N PHE A 30 -13.77 -16.16 5.80
CA PHE A 30 -13.03 -15.71 4.64
C PHE A 30 -11.62 -15.32 5.04
N ARG A 31 -10.65 -15.79 4.27
CA ARG A 31 -9.22 -15.49 4.48
C ARG A 31 -8.75 -14.43 3.50
N ARG A 32 -7.62 -13.81 3.81
CA ARG A 32 -6.91 -12.96 2.86
C ARG A 32 -6.51 -13.77 1.63
N ILE A 33 -6.64 -13.15 0.48
CA ILE A 33 -6.28 -13.77 -0.82
C ILE A 33 -4.77 -13.70 -0.97
N SER A 34 -4.15 -14.74 -1.54
CA SER A 34 -2.70 -14.74 -1.78
C SER A 34 -2.32 -13.72 -2.86
N ILE A 35 -1.09 -13.22 -2.78
CA ILE A 35 -0.54 -12.27 -3.77
C ILE A 35 -0.62 -12.86 -5.17
N ASP A 36 -0.27 -14.14 -5.34
CA ASP A 36 -0.31 -14.79 -6.65
C ASP A 36 -1.73 -14.84 -7.22
N THR A 37 -2.73 -15.20 -6.41
CA THR A 37 -4.13 -15.22 -6.84
C THR A 37 -4.65 -13.84 -7.23
N ILE A 38 -4.27 -12.79 -6.49
CA ILE A 38 -4.63 -11.41 -6.83
C ILE A 38 -3.93 -11.01 -8.14
N ALA A 39 -2.63 -11.27 -8.26
CA ALA A 39 -1.85 -10.94 -9.44
C ALA A 39 -2.40 -11.60 -10.71
N ASP A 40 -2.75 -12.90 -10.64
CA ASP A 40 -3.36 -13.61 -11.77
C ASP A 40 -4.68 -12.99 -12.19
N ARG A 41 -5.50 -12.59 -11.21
CA ARG A 41 -6.78 -11.91 -11.50
C ARG A 41 -6.59 -10.54 -12.13
N LEU A 42 -5.64 -9.74 -11.63
CA LEU A 42 -5.31 -8.44 -12.21
C LEU A 42 -4.83 -8.58 -13.66
N LYS A 43 -3.96 -9.57 -13.96
CA LYS A 43 -3.51 -9.86 -15.32
C LYS A 43 -4.67 -10.23 -16.25
N GLU A 44 -5.58 -11.09 -15.80
CA GLU A 44 -6.77 -11.46 -16.60
C GLU A 44 -7.59 -10.21 -16.96
N LEU A 45 -7.76 -9.29 -16.02
CA LEU A 45 -8.53 -8.08 -16.24
C LEU A 45 -7.82 -7.08 -17.16
N THR A 46 -6.53 -6.84 -16.94
CA THR A 46 -5.73 -5.93 -17.80
C THR A 46 -5.66 -6.45 -19.25
N GLN A 47 -5.60 -7.77 -19.46
CA GLN A 47 -5.68 -8.34 -20.79
C GLN A 47 -7.04 -8.11 -21.46
N LYS A 48 -8.15 -8.22 -20.71
CA LYS A 48 -9.50 -7.95 -21.23
C LYS A 48 -9.71 -6.49 -21.60
N GLU A 49 -9.12 -5.59 -20.83
CA GLU A 49 -9.20 -4.14 -21.03
C GLU A 49 -8.09 -3.60 -21.96
N GLN A 50 -7.25 -4.49 -22.50
CA GLN A 50 -6.12 -4.15 -23.39
C GLN A 50 -5.11 -3.19 -22.77
N VAL A 51 -4.96 -3.21 -21.45
CA VAL A 51 -3.96 -2.45 -20.71
C VAL A 51 -2.67 -3.26 -20.66
N GLN A 52 -1.56 -2.66 -21.10
CA GLN A 52 -0.23 -3.25 -20.97
C GLN A 52 0.33 -2.95 -19.57
N ILE A 53 0.75 -4.00 -18.87
CA ILE A 53 1.29 -3.88 -17.52
C ILE A 53 2.43 -4.87 -17.30
N GLU A 54 3.50 -4.43 -16.66
CA GLU A 54 4.62 -5.29 -16.30
C GLU A 54 4.25 -6.28 -15.17
N GLU A 55 4.84 -7.47 -15.22
CA GLU A 55 4.68 -8.51 -14.19
C GLU A 55 5.00 -8.00 -12.78
N LYS A 56 6.12 -7.26 -12.64
CA LYS A 56 6.52 -6.66 -11.36
C LYS A 56 5.49 -5.65 -10.84
N ALA A 57 4.90 -4.86 -11.72
CA ALA A 57 3.87 -3.87 -11.39
C ALA A 57 2.61 -4.55 -10.85
N VAL A 58 2.13 -5.60 -11.51
CA VAL A 58 0.97 -6.39 -11.06
C VAL A 58 1.21 -6.99 -9.67
N ARG A 59 2.38 -7.60 -9.45
CA ARG A 59 2.73 -8.21 -8.16
C ARG A 59 2.84 -7.17 -7.05
N TYR A 60 3.32 -5.97 -7.36
CA TYR A 60 3.39 -4.88 -6.39
C TYR A 60 1.99 -4.39 -5.99
N ILE A 61 1.08 -4.17 -6.94
CA ILE A 61 -0.32 -3.83 -6.65
C ILE A 61 -0.95 -4.91 -5.76
N ALA A 62 -0.76 -6.20 -6.10
CA ALA A 62 -1.29 -7.32 -5.33
C ALA A 62 -0.73 -7.36 -3.90
N LYS A 63 0.53 -6.97 -3.70
CA LYS A 63 1.19 -6.90 -2.40
C LYS A 63 0.63 -5.75 -1.55
N VAL A 64 0.49 -4.55 -2.13
CA VAL A 64 -0.06 -3.36 -1.45
C VAL A 64 -1.51 -3.58 -1.03
N ALA A 65 -2.27 -4.33 -1.81
CA ALA A 65 -3.67 -4.67 -1.53
C ALA A 65 -3.86 -5.60 -0.30
N ASP A 66 -2.79 -6.16 0.24
CA ASP A 66 -2.76 -6.94 1.49
C ASP A 66 -3.89 -7.99 1.60
N GLY A 67 -4.11 -8.73 0.52
CA GLY A 67 -5.09 -9.81 0.46
C GLY A 67 -6.54 -9.37 0.18
N SER A 68 -6.77 -8.09 -0.12
CA SER A 68 -8.06 -7.54 -0.51
C SER A 68 -8.17 -7.40 -2.04
N MET A 69 -9.04 -8.17 -2.68
CA MET A 69 -9.29 -8.03 -4.12
C MET A 69 -9.91 -6.68 -4.48
N ARG A 70 -10.76 -6.12 -3.62
CA ARG A 70 -11.39 -4.81 -3.83
C ARG A 70 -10.32 -3.72 -3.89
N ASP A 71 -9.40 -3.72 -2.92
CA ASP A 71 -8.35 -2.71 -2.86
C ASP A 71 -7.38 -2.88 -4.03
N ALA A 72 -7.04 -4.12 -4.41
CA ALA A 72 -6.23 -4.39 -5.59
C ALA A 72 -6.83 -3.81 -6.88
N LEU A 73 -8.15 -3.97 -7.08
CA LEU A 73 -8.85 -3.40 -8.23
C LEU A 73 -8.86 -1.87 -8.18
N SER A 74 -9.14 -1.29 -7.02
CA SER A 74 -9.14 0.17 -6.86
C SER A 74 -7.76 0.78 -7.12
N LEU A 75 -6.69 0.14 -6.65
CA LEU A 75 -5.30 0.56 -6.91
C LEU A 75 -4.93 0.43 -8.39
N LEU A 76 -5.37 -0.66 -9.06
CA LEU A 76 -5.16 -0.82 -10.50
C LEU A 76 -5.88 0.28 -11.28
N ASP A 77 -7.16 0.54 -10.99
CA ASP A 77 -7.95 1.59 -11.63
C ASP A 77 -7.31 2.97 -11.46
N GLN A 78 -6.77 3.24 -10.28
CA GLN A 78 -6.02 4.47 -9.99
C GLN A 78 -4.78 4.60 -10.89
N CYS A 79 -3.99 3.52 -11.04
CA CYS A 79 -2.83 3.53 -11.91
C CYS A 79 -3.20 3.72 -13.39
N ILE A 80 -4.26 3.04 -13.86
CA ILE A 80 -4.77 3.18 -15.23
C ILE A 80 -5.25 4.62 -15.49
N ALA A 81 -5.98 5.19 -14.56
CA ALA A 81 -6.49 6.56 -14.70
C ALA A 81 -5.36 7.61 -14.75
N PHE A 82 -4.28 7.39 -13.98
CA PHE A 82 -3.15 8.32 -13.92
C PHE A 82 -2.29 8.26 -15.20
N TYR A 83 -2.05 7.05 -15.72
CA TYR A 83 -1.25 6.80 -16.92
C TYR A 83 -2.10 6.29 -18.09
N PHE A 84 -3.18 7.00 -18.39
CA PHE A 84 -4.13 6.65 -19.45
C PHE A 84 -3.41 6.37 -20.79
N GLU A 85 -3.77 5.26 -21.46
CA GLU A 85 -3.18 4.80 -22.73
C GLU A 85 -1.66 4.53 -22.72
N GLN A 86 -1.02 4.43 -21.56
CA GLN A 86 0.40 4.11 -21.46
C GLN A 86 0.59 2.75 -20.82
N GLU A 87 1.70 2.09 -21.16
CA GLU A 87 2.12 0.89 -20.44
C GLU A 87 2.40 1.20 -18.97
N LEU A 88 1.84 0.40 -18.08
CA LEU A 88 2.05 0.49 -16.63
C LEU A 88 3.34 -0.26 -16.26
N THR A 89 4.45 0.44 -16.25
CA THR A 89 5.72 -0.08 -15.75
C THR A 89 5.73 -0.12 -14.23
N TYR A 90 6.64 -0.89 -13.65
CA TYR A 90 6.83 -0.96 -12.20
C TYR A 90 7.09 0.42 -11.58
N ASP A 91 7.96 1.23 -12.21
CA ASP A 91 8.28 2.58 -11.72
C ASP A 91 7.05 3.51 -11.72
N LYS A 92 6.19 3.45 -12.76
CA LYS A 92 4.96 4.23 -12.82
C LYS A 92 3.96 3.84 -11.73
N VAL A 93 3.85 2.54 -11.45
CA VAL A 93 2.98 2.05 -10.37
C VAL A 93 3.51 2.48 -9.01
N LEU A 94 4.83 2.45 -8.82
CA LEU A 94 5.46 3.00 -7.62
C LEU A 94 5.22 4.49 -7.46
N ASP A 95 5.26 5.27 -8.56
CA ASP A 95 4.95 6.70 -8.54
C ASP A 95 3.52 6.97 -8.02
N VAL A 96 2.55 6.18 -8.46
CA VAL A 96 1.14 6.36 -8.06
C VAL A 96 0.87 5.82 -6.66
N LEU A 97 1.37 4.63 -6.36
CA LEU A 97 1.04 3.89 -5.14
C LEU A 97 2.11 4.00 -4.06
N GLY A 98 3.35 4.20 -4.46
CA GLY A 98 4.50 4.34 -3.58
C GLY A 98 4.96 5.77 -3.39
N ALA A 99 4.17 6.75 -3.85
CA ALA A 99 4.45 8.17 -3.69
C ALA A 99 4.30 8.62 -2.23
N VAL A 100 5.05 7.98 -1.39
CA VAL A 100 5.56 8.64 -0.21
C VAL A 100 6.57 9.64 -0.77
N ASP A 101 6.30 10.91 -0.56
CA ASP A 101 7.24 11.98 -0.92
C ASP A 101 8.53 11.77 -0.10
N THR A 102 9.43 10.94 -0.66
CA THR A 102 10.72 10.63 -0.03
C THR A 102 11.48 11.90 0.31
N GLY A 103 11.23 13.00 -0.40
CA GLY A 103 11.77 14.32 -0.10
C GLY A 103 11.30 14.89 1.23
N VAL A 104 10.06 14.60 1.64
CA VAL A 104 9.55 15.02 2.97
C VAL A 104 10.22 14.22 4.08
N PHE A 105 10.38 12.91 3.88
CA PHE A 105 11.05 12.05 4.86
C PHE A 105 12.53 12.37 4.99
N SER A 106 13.22 12.60 3.87
CA SER A 106 14.60 13.06 3.83
C SER A 106 14.77 14.36 4.62
N ARG A 107 13.93 15.36 4.35
CA ARG A 107 13.94 16.63 5.07
C ARG A 107 13.69 16.43 6.58
N MET A 108 12.68 15.64 6.94
CA MET A 108 12.38 15.30 8.33
C MET A 108 13.57 14.65 9.02
N LEU A 109 14.19 13.65 8.39
CA LEU A 109 15.35 12.95 8.94
C LEU A 109 16.53 13.92 9.16
N ARG A 110 16.82 14.79 8.18
CA ARG A 110 17.92 15.77 8.30
C ARG A 110 17.70 16.75 9.45
N GLU A 111 16.47 17.24 9.66
CA GLU A 111 16.20 18.16 10.78
C GLU A 111 16.29 17.43 12.13
N ILE A 112 15.87 16.18 12.21
CA ILE A 112 16.05 15.33 13.39
C ILE A 112 17.55 15.13 13.69
N LEU A 113 18.36 14.82 12.68
CA LEU A 113 19.81 14.60 12.84
C LEU A 113 20.57 15.88 13.24
N LYS A 114 20.10 17.05 12.78
CA LYS A 114 20.64 18.35 13.21
C LYS A 114 20.21 18.72 14.64
N GLY A 115 19.21 18.06 15.22
CA GLY A 115 18.61 18.41 16.50
C GLY A 115 17.70 19.64 16.43
N ASP A 116 17.29 20.06 15.22
CA ASP A 116 16.38 21.21 15.05
C ASP A 116 14.92 20.76 15.18
N ALA A 117 14.44 20.72 16.43
CA ALA A 117 13.07 20.33 16.73
C ALA A 117 12.04 21.29 16.13
N ALA A 118 12.36 22.58 16.00
CA ALA A 118 11.43 23.58 15.46
C ALA A 118 11.21 23.35 13.95
N ALA A 119 12.28 23.09 13.19
CA ALA A 119 12.19 22.77 11.76
C ALA A 119 11.49 21.43 11.54
N ALA A 120 11.76 20.41 12.35
CA ALA A 120 11.08 19.12 12.28
C ALA A 120 9.57 19.24 12.53
N LEU A 121 9.15 20.03 13.53
CA LEU A 121 7.74 20.31 13.78
C LEU A 121 7.10 21.10 12.64
N GLY A 122 7.84 22.01 11.99
CA GLY A 122 7.38 22.70 10.77
C GLY A 122 7.02 21.72 9.65
N VAL A 123 7.85 20.71 9.42
CA VAL A 123 7.57 19.65 8.42
C VAL A 123 6.28 18.90 8.78
N LEU A 124 6.06 18.58 10.06
CA LEU A 124 4.81 17.93 10.50
C LEU A 124 3.58 18.83 10.29
N GLN A 125 3.70 20.14 10.54
CA GLN A 125 2.62 21.09 10.29
C GLN A 125 2.25 21.15 8.80
N ASP A 126 3.24 21.13 7.90
CA ASP A 126 3.00 21.10 6.45
C ASP A 126 2.20 19.86 6.04
N ILE A 127 2.48 18.69 6.66
CA ILE A 127 1.77 17.43 6.41
C ILE A 127 0.32 17.51 6.87
N VAL A 128 0.08 18.07 8.06
CA VAL A 128 -1.26 18.26 8.61
C VAL A 128 -2.07 19.23 7.74
N LEU A 129 -1.46 20.32 7.25
CA LEU A 129 -2.11 21.26 6.35
C LEU A 129 -2.47 20.64 4.99
N GLN A 130 -1.77 19.58 4.56
CA GLN A 130 -2.10 18.81 3.36
C GLN A 130 -3.17 17.73 3.60
N GLU A 131 -3.84 17.75 4.76
CA GLU A 131 -4.89 16.79 5.16
C GLU A 131 -4.41 15.33 5.18
N ARG A 132 -3.10 15.08 5.30
CA ARG A 132 -2.55 13.73 5.40
C ARG A 132 -2.69 13.18 6.82
N GLU A 133 -3.01 11.91 6.92
CA GLU A 133 -3.13 11.24 8.21
C GLU A 133 -1.76 11.02 8.87
N LEU A 134 -1.57 11.55 10.07
CA LEU A 134 -0.30 11.46 10.80
C LEU A 134 0.11 10.03 11.16
N SER A 135 -0.86 9.16 11.44
CA SER A 135 -0.59 7.75 11.72
C SER A 135 0.01 7.04 10.49
N GLN A 136 -0.51 7.33 9.31
CA GLN A 136 0.04 6.81 8.06
C GLN A 136 1.43 7.38 7.81
N PHE A 137 1.62 8.70 8.00
CA PHE A 137 2.94 9.33 7.86
C PHE A 137 4.01 8.67 8.75
N VAL A 138 3.69 8.40 10.02
CA VAL A 138 4.63 7.73 10.95
C VAL A 138 4.97 6.32 10.47
N THR A 139 3.99 5.57 9.99
CA THR A 139 4.19 4.22 9.44
C THR A 139 5.12 4.27 8.22
N ASP A 140 4.87 5.19 7.30
CA ASP A 140 5.64 5.37 6.07
C ASP A 140 7.06 5.88 6.38
N PHE A 141 7.22 6.78 7.35
CA PHE A 141 8.53 7.24 7.79
C PHE A 141 9.35 6.12 8.46
N ALA A 142 8.72 5.29 9.27
CA ALA A 142 9.38 4.12 9.85
C ALA A 142 9.83 3.12 8.75
N TRP A 143 9.01 2.93 7.72
CA TRP A 143 9.37 2.12 6.55
C TRP A 143 10.54 2.75 5.76
N TYR A 144 10.54 4.07 5.56
CA TYR A 144 11.64 4.80 4.95
C TYR A 144 12.96 4.61 5.71
N LEU A 145 12.95 4.78 7.03
CA LEU A 145 14.13 4.58 7.88
C LEU A 145 14.65 3.14 7.84
N ARG A 146 13.74 2.15 7.84
CA ARG A 146 14.09 0.75 7.69
C ARG A 146 14.82 0.50 6.36
N ASN A 147 14.32 1.05 5.27
CA ASN A 147 14.93 0.88 3.95
C ASN A 147 16.31 1.55 3.86
N LEU A 148 16.47 2.75 4.43
CA LEU A 148 17.77 3.40 4.57
C LEU A 148 18.77 2.52 5.33
N LEU A 149 18.38 1.95 6.46
CA LEU A 149 19.22 1.05 7.24
C LEU A 149 19.59 -0.20 6.44
N LEU A 150 18.67 -0.78 5.70
CA LEU A 150 18.95 -1.95 4.85
C LEU A 150 19.97 -1.60 3.76
N ILE A 151 19.81 -0.49 3.05
CA ILE A 151 20.73 -0.04 2.00
C ILE A 151 22.15 0.20 2.57
N LYS A 152 22.25 0.78 3.77
CA LYS A 152 23.55 1.06 4.40
C LYS A 152 24.20 -0.17 5.07
N SER A 153 23.42 -1.22 5.33
CA SER A 153 23.89 -2.39 6.10
C SER A 153 24.27 -3.60 5.25
N ALA A 154 23.84 -3.68 3.99
CA ALA A 154 24.08 -4.84 3.15
C ALA A 154 24.21 -4.45 1.66
N ASP A 155 25.20 -5.03 0.98
CA ASP A 155 25.33 -4.93 -0.47
C ASP A 155 24.33 -5.89 -1.15
N GLY A 156 23.70 -5.43 -2.24
CA GLY A 156 22.80 -6.27 -3.06
C GLY A 156 21.36 -6.39 -2.56
N VAL A 157 20.90 -5.45 -1.73
CA VAL A 157 19.53 -5.44 -1.17
C VAL A 157 18.51 -4.82 -2.14
N GLU A 158 18.95 -4.40 -3.32
CA GLU A 158 18.16 -3.67 -4.31
C GLU A 158 16.90 -4.44 -4.76
N ASP A 159 16.99 -5.77 -4.82
CA ASP A 159 15.86 -6.65 -5.16
C ASP A 159 14.88 -6.91 -4.00
N ILE A 160 15.25 -6.51 -2.78
CA ILE A 160 14.44 -6.73 -1.57
C ILE A 160 13.63 -5.49 -1.20
N ILE A 161 14.04 -4.33 -1.74
CA ILE A 161 13.44 -3.05 -1.41
C ILE A 161 12.50 -2.63 -2.54
N ASP A 162 11.21 -2.57 -2.24
CA ASP A 162 10.17 -2.08 -3.17
C ASP A 162 10.22 -0.54 -3.26
N VAL A 163 11.22 -0.02 -3.95
CA VAL A 163 11.39 1.44 -4.19
C VAL A 163 11.66 1.66 -5.67
N SER A 164 11.18 2.78 -6.22
CA SER A 164 11.49 3.14 -7.60
C SER A 164 12.99 3.40 -7.78
N SER A 165 13.48 3.21 -9.01
CA SER A 165 14.89 3.40 -9.35
C SER A 165 15.38 4.80 -8.97
N ASP A 166 14.56 5.83 -9.18
CA ASP A 166 14.89 7.21 -8.82
C ASP A 166 14.95 7.43 -7.31
N ASN A 167 14.03 6.82 -6.56
CA ASN A 167 14.04 6.87 -5.11
C ASN A 167 15.21 6.09 -4.51
N LEU A 168 15.60 4.98 -5.15
CA LEU A 168 16.78 4.21 -4.73
C LEU A 168 18.07 5.04 -4.86
N VAL A 169 18.22 5.79 -5.95
CA VAL A 169 19.39 6.69 -6.13
C VAL A 169 19.43 7.73 -5.03
N ARG A 170 18.30 8.38 -4.74
CA ARG A 170 18.20 9.38 -3.67
C ARG A 170 18.51 8.79 -2.28
N LEU A 171 18.00 7.59 -1.99
CA LEU A 171 18.27 6.88 -0.73
C LEU A 171 19.75 6.50 -0.56
N LYS A 172 20.47 6.25 -1.67
CA LYS A 172 21.92 5.97 -1.64
C LYS A 172 22.78 7.23 -1.40
N GLU A 173 22.26 8.41 -1.76
CA GLU A 173 22.95 9.69 -1.57
C GLU A 173 22.80 10.26 -0.15
N GLU A 174 21.90 9.71 0.66
CA GLU A 174 21.64 10.07 2.06
C GLU A 174 22.40 9.18 3.05
#